data_cb8e304d26086f0a07a331d7bfb46575
#
_entry.id   cb8e304d26086f0a07a331d7bfb46575
#
_cell.length_a   1.000
_cell.length_b   1.000
_cell.length_c   1.000
_cell.angle_alpha   90.00
_cell.angle_beta   90.00
_cell.angle_gamma   90.00
#
_symmetry.space_group_name_H-M   'P 1'
#
loop_
_entity.id
_entity.type
_entity.pdbx_description
1 polymer ?
#
loop_
_entity_poly.entity_id
_entity_poly.type
_entity_poly.pdbx_seq_one_letter_code
_entity_poly.pdbx_strand_id
1 'polypeptide(L)'
;MKSQISTLRFSQLFSPTPRGARLARLLTSHQLSAWGWPPSCALSESATLVVAELAANAVTHGRTRGRGFRLTLTVDTAGAEPSLRIEVTDAQGDRVPLPGGAAASDPAAESGRGLLLVEALASRWGCEPWPPSGKTVWACLPLS
;
A
#
# COMPACT_ATOMS: atom_id res chain seq x y z
N MET A 1 19.67 -22.74 9.32
CA MET A 1 19.41 -22.18 9.40
C MET A 1 19.19 -20.94 8.94
N LYS A 2 19.18 -20.38 8.51
CA LYS A 2 18.95 -19.26 8.02
C LYS A 2 17.64 -18.90 7.66
N SER A 3 16.77 -19.63 7.68
CA SER A 3 15.40 -19.39 7.31
C SER A 3 14.74 -18.30 8.13
N GLN A 4 15.24 -18.05 9.30
CA GLN A 4 14.63 -17.04 10.15
C GLN A 4 14.85 -15.63 9.63
N ILE A 5 15.68 -15.44 8.63
CA ILE A 5 15.87 -14.11 8.06
C ILE A 5 15.20 -13.98 6.70
N SER A 6 14.14 -14.75 6.48
CA SER A 6 13.43 -14.70 5.22
C SER A 6 12.45 -13.52 5.14
N THR A 7 12.22 -12.80 6.23
CA THR A 7 11.23 -11.73 6.28
C THR A 7 11.82 -10.44 6.83
N LEU A 8 11.64 -9.35 6.07
CA LEU A 8 11.97 -8.01 6.50
C LEU A 8 10.66 -7.24 6.65
N ARG A 9 10.58 -6.37 7.65
CA ARG A 9 9.33 -5.69 7.93
C ARG A 9 9.55 -4.26 8.36
N PHE A 10 8.72 -3.36 7.85
CA PHE A 10 8.69 -1.95 8.22
C PHE A 10 7.23 -1.56 8.44
N SER A 11 6.93 -0.81 9.49
CA SER A 11 5.57 -0.36 9.75
C SER A 11 5.61 1.00 10.41
N GLN A 12 4.76 1.92 9.95
CA GLN A 12 4.72 3.26 10.51
C GLN A 12 3.35 3.90 10.28
N LEU A 13 2.93 4.71 11.25
CA LEU A 13 1.69 5.46 11.18
C LEU A 13 1.97 6.84 10.58
N PHE A 14 1.07 7.29 9.70
CA PHE A 14 1.19 8.58 9.03
C PHE A 14 -0.09 9.39 9.22
N SER A 15 0.02 10.71 9.12
CA SER A 15 -1.14 11.57 9.23
C SER A 15 -2.05 11.41 8.00
N PRO A 16 -3.37 11.62 8.17
CA PRO A 16 -4.32 11.46 7.04
C PRO A 16 -4.38 12.73 6.20
N THR A 17 -3.24 13.14 5.66
CA THR A 17 -3.08 14.37 4.89
C THR A 17 -2.26 14.09 3.65
N PRO A 18 -2.35 14.96 2.63
CA PRO A 18 -1.46 14.81 1.47
C PRO A 18 0.01 14.76 1.85
N ARG A 19 0.40 15.51 2.89
CA ARG A 19 1.77 15.47 3.36
C ARG A 19 2.12 14.09 3.92
N GLY A 20 1.20 13.51 4.69
CA GLY A 20 1.41 12.16 5.22
C GLY A 20 1.54 11.13 4.12
N ALA A 21 0.71 11.24 3.08
CA ALA A 21 0.80 10.31 1.95
C ALA A 21 2.11 10.47 1.21
N ARG A 22 2.57 11.71 1.02
CA ARG A 22 3.84 11.96 0.34
C ARG A 22 4.99 11.39 1.15
N LEU A 23 4.94 11.56 2.48
CA LEU A 23 5.97 11.04 3.35
C LEU A 23 6.02 9.52 3.31
N ALA A 24 4.84 8.88 3.28
CA ALA A 24 4.78 7.42 3.18
C ALA A 24 5.47 6.93 1.92
N ARG A 25 5.26 7.61 0.79
CA ARG A 25 5.90 7.25 -0.47
C ARG A 25 7.42 7.41 -0.38
N LEU A 26 7.87 8.53 0.19
CA LEU A 26 9.30 8.78 0.30
C LEU A 26 9.98 7.77 1.22
N LEU A 27 9.35 7.44 2.34
CA LEU A 27 9.91 6.47 3.26
C LEU A 27 9.92 5.06 2.68
N THR A 28 8.94 4.74 1.81
CA THR A 28 8.97 3.47 1.11
C THR A 28 10.23 3.35 0.25
N SER A 29 10.52 4.37 -0.54
CA SER A 29 11.71 4.35 -1.38
C SER A 29 12.97 4.23 -0.53
N HIS A 30 13.03 4.98 0.56
CA HIS A 30 14.17 4.96 1.46
C HIS A 30 14.35 3.57 2.09
N GLN A 31 13.27 2.97 2.56
CA GLN A 31 13.35 1.67 3.21
C GLN A 31 13.76 0.58 2.23
N LEU A 32 13.20 0.61 1.02
CA LEU A 32 13.59 -0.39 0.02
C LEU A 32 15.05 -0.25 -0.36
N SER A 33 15.54 0.98 -0.46
CA SER A 33 16.95 1.21 -0.74
C SER A 33 17.82 0.62 0.37
N ALA A 34 17.41 0.81 1.62
CA ALA A 34 18.14 0.25 2.75
C ALA A 34 18.15 -1.28 2.73
N TRP A 35 17.11 -1.87 2.18
CA TRP A 35 17.02 -3.34 2.06
C TRP A 35 17.70 -3.88 0.80
N GLY A 36 18.24 -3.02 -0.06
CA GLY A 36 18.98 -3.46 -1.23
C GLY A 36 18.30 -3.20 -2.56
N TRP A 37 17.15 -2.52 -2.58
CA TRP A 37 16.45 -2.17 -3.80
C TRP A 37 16.53 -0.67 -4.02
N PRO A 38 17.47 -0.20 -4.88
CA PRO A 38 17.65 1.23 -5.08
C PRO A 38 16.44 1.87 -5.77
N PRO A 39 16.30 3.21 -5.64
CA PRO A 39 15.13 3.88 -6.23
C PRO A 39 14.97 3.68 -7.72
N SER A 40 16.04 3.39 -8.43
CA SER A 40 15.98 3.23 -9.88
C SER A 40 15.56 1.83 -10.31
N CYS A 41 15.44 0.87 -9.40
CA CYS A 41 15.06 -0.48 -9.82
C CYS A 41 13.56 -0.59 -9.99
N ALA A 42 13.14 -1.60 -10.76
CA ALA A 42 11.73 -1.76 -11.11
C ALA A 42 10.85 -1.96 -9.88
N LEU A 43 11.32 -2.76 -8.92
CA LEU A 43 10.52 -3.01 -7.72
C LEU A 43 10.26 -1.71 -6.96
N SER A 44 11.29 -0.91 -6.77
CA SER A 44 11.14 0.34 -6.02
C SER A 44 10.20 1.30 -6.73
N GLU A 45 10.30 1.39 -8.06
CA GLU A 45 9.41 2.24 -8.84
C GLU A 45 7.96 1.80 -8.71
N SER A 46 7.71 0.51 -8.86
CA SER A 46 6.35 -0.02 -8.74
C SER A 46 5.81 0.15 -7.32
N ALA A 47 6.65 -0.14 -6.32
CA ALA A 47 6.21 -0.06 -4.93
C ALA A 47 5.83 1.37 -4.54
N THR A 48 6.62 2.36 -4.95
CA THR A 48 6.31 3.74 -4.59
C THR A 48 5.03 4.22 -5.28
N LEU A 49 4.76 3.76 -6.50
CA LEU A 49 3.49 4.08 -7.17
C LEU A 49 2.31 3.44 -6.43
N VAL A 50 2.45 2.18 -6.03
CA VAL A 50 1.38 1.50 -5.29
C VAL A 50 1.13 2.20 -3.96
N VAL A 51 2.19 2.50 -3.22
CA VAL A 51 2.03 3.19 -1.93
C VAL A 51 1.36 4.54 -2.13
N ALA A 52 1.73 5.28 -3.16
CA ALA A 52 1.12 6.58 -3.42
C ALA A 52 -0.38 6.46 -3.61
N GLU A 53 -0.83 5.44 -4.36
CA GLU A 53 -2.25 5.27 -4.61
C GLU A 53 -3.00 4.79 -3.38
N LEU A 54 -2.44 3.83 -2.66
CA LEU A 54 -3.11 3.33 -1.46
C LEU A 54 -3.15 4.39 -0.37
N ALA A 55 -2.10 5.17 -0.22
CA ALA A 55 -2.07 6.25 0.76
C ALA A 55 -3.05 7.36 0.38
N ALA A 56 -3.14 7.70 -0.91
CA ALA A 56 -4.10 8.71 -1.35
C ALA A 56 -5.53 8.27 -1.05
N ASN A 57 -5.84 6.99 -1.25
CA ASN A 57 -7.15 6.46 -0.89
C ASN A 57 -7.40 6.58 0.60
N ALA A 58 -6.42 6.25 1.42
CA ALA A 58 -6.58 6.34 2.87
C ALA A 58 -6.79 7.77 3.32
N VAL A 59 -6.09 8.72 2.71
CA VAL A 59 -6.26 10.15 3.04
C VAL A 59 -7.65 10.61 2.65
N THR A 60 -8.10 10.27 1.45
CA THR A 60 -9.41 10.69 0.96
C THR A 60 -10.53 10.16 1.86
N HIS A 61 -10.45 8.90 2.27
CA HIS A 61 -11.53 8.26 3.02
C HIS A 61 -11.40 8.42 4.52
N GLY A 62 -10.19 8.66 5.03
CA GLY A 62 -9.94 8.68 6.46
C GLY A 62 -9.83 10.04 7.10
N ARG A 63 -9.65 11.09 6.30
CA ARG A 63 -9.33 12.40 6.87
C ARG A 63 -10.44 13.03 7.70
N THR A 64 -11.69 12.67 7.41
CA THR A 64 -12.81 13.24 8.15
C THR A 64 -12.81 12.80 9.61
N ARG A 65 -12.13 11.72 9.91
CA ARG A 65 -12.06 11.22 11.28
C ARG A 65 -10.81 11.68 12.00
N GLY A 66 -9.91 12.37 11.30
CA GLY A 66 -8.67 12.81 11.90
C GLY A 66 -7.72 11.70 12.27
N ARG A 67 -7.99 10.48 11.83
CA ARG A 67 -7.14 9.33 12.13
C ARG A 67 -6.17 9.05 11.01
N GLY A 68 -4.96 8.66 11.39
CA GLY A 68 -3.94 8.34 10.43
C GLY A 68 -4.15 7.01 9.75
N PHE A 69 -3.21 6.68 8.90
CA PHE A 69 -3.17 5.36 8.27
C PHE A 69 -1.83 4.73 8.60
N ARG A 70 -1.80 3.41 8.62
CA ARG A 70 -0.56 2.68 8.89
C ARG A 70 -0.11 2.01 7.61
N LEU A 71 1.16 2.25 7.26
CA LEU A 71 1.79 1.58 6.12
C LEU A 71 2.68 0.48 6.67
N THR A 72 2.53 -0.73 6.11
CA THR A 72 3.40 -1.85 6.45
C THR A 72 3.97 -2.43 5.17
N LEU A 73 5.28 -2.61 5.17
CA LEU A 73 6.01 -3.25 4.08
C LEU A 73 6.59 -4.54 4.62
N THR A 74 6.37 -5.64 3.93
CA THR A 74 6.92 -6.93 4.33
C THR A 74 7.55 -7.60 3.11
N VAL A 75 8.84 -7.91 3.22
CA VAL A 75 9.53 -8.69 2.20
C VAL A 75 9.55 -10.13 2.68
N ASP A 76 8.96 -11.02 1.91
CA ASP A 76 8.87 -12.43 2.27
C ASP A 76 9.54 -13.24 1.17
N THR A 77 10.63 -13.90 1.51
CA THR A 77 11.36 -14.75 0.56
C THR A 77 11.17 -16.22 0.83
N ALA A 78 10.36 -16.58 1.82
CA ALA A 78 10.22 -17.98 2.21
C ALA A 78 9.27 -18.75 1.31
N GLY A 79 8.36 -18.09 0.62
CA GLY A 79 7.40 -18.78 -0.21
C GLY A 79 7.93 -19.14 -1.58
N ALA A 80 7.09 -19.81 -2.35
CA ALA A 80 7.45 -20.19 -3.71
C ALA A 80 7.66 -18.97 -4.60
N GLU A 81 6.96 -17.88 -4.29
CA GLU A 81 7.09 -16.64 -5.04
C GLU A 81 7.46 -15.51 -4.10
N PRO A 82 8.75 -15.23 -3.95
CA PRO A 82 9.18 -14.14 -3.09
C PRO A 82 8.52 -12.83 -3.49
N SER A 83 8.04 -12.09 -2.52
CA SER A 83 7.24 -10.90 -2.80
C SER A 83 7.45 -9.82 -1.77
N LEU A 84 7.13 -8.58 -2.18
CA LEU A 84 6.96 -7.46 -1.30
C LEU A 84 5.46 -7.28 -1.08
N ARG A 85 5.02 -7.32 0.17
CA ARG A 85 3.62 -7.05 0.50
C ARG A 85 3.52 -5.64 1.06
N ILE A 86 2.63 -4.87 0.48
CA ILE A 86 2.35 -3.50 0.89
C ILE A 86 0.96 -3.49 1.49
N GLU A 87 0.83 -2.94 2.70
CA GLU A 87 -0.46 -2.86 3.38
C GLU A 87 -0.68 -1.46 3.88
N VAL A 88 -1.87 -0.91 3.61
CA VAL A 88 -2.27 0.38 4.14
C VAL A 88 -3.56 0.17 4.91
N THR A 89 -3.50 0.43 6.22
CA THR A 89 -4.61 0.21 7.13
C THR A 89 -5.14 1.55 7.62
N ASP A 90 -6.46 1.75 7.50
CA ASP A 90 -7.10 2.96 8.02
C ASP A 90 -8.37 2.58 8.75
N ALA A 91 -9.02 3.58 9.36
CA ALA A 91 -10.19 3.35 10.20
C ALA A 91 -11.51 3.39 9.45
N GLN A 92 -11.48 3.56 8.13
CA GLN A 92 -12.69 3.75 7.34
C GLN A 92 -13.09 2.46 6.64
N GLY A 93 -13.65 1.51 7.40
CA GLY A 93 -13.93 0.19 6.89
C GLY A 93 -15.19 0.07 6.04
N ASP A 94 -16.08 1.06 6.13
CA ASP A 94 -17.34 1.02 5.40
C ASP A 94 -17.18 1.41 3.93
N ARG A 95 -16.00 1.82 3.50
CA ARG A 95 -15.75 2.19 2.11
C ARG A 95 -14.73 1.24 1.53
N VAL A 96 -15.24 0.25 0.84
CA VAL A 96 -14.38 -0.75 0.20
C VAL A 96 -14.01 -0.25 -1.19
N PRO A 97 -12.71 -0.13 -1.51
CA PRO A 97 -12.31 0.33 -2.84
C PRO A 97 -12.61 -0.72 -3.90
N LEU A 98 -13.00 -0.26 -5.08
CA LEU A 98 -13.28 -1.12 -6.22
C LEU A 98 -12.51 -0.58 -7.43
N PRO A 99 -11.76 -1.42 -8.12
CA PRO A 99 -10.98 -0.95 -9.28
C PRO A 99 -11.91 -0.56 -10.42
N GLY A 100 -11.79 0.68 -10.88
CA GLY A 100 -12.63 1.21 -11.94
C GLY A 100 -14.10 1.10 -11.61
N GLY A 101 -14.84 0.58 -12.53
CA GLY A 101 -16.19 0.16 -12.27
C GLY A 101 -17.13 1.25 -11.82
N ALA A 102 -17.86 0.96 -10.76
CA ALA A 102 -18.93 1.84 -10.31
C ALA A 102 -18.46 3.24 -9.94
N ALA A 103 -17.20 3.41 -9.68
CA ALA A 103 -16.66 4.71 -9.34
C ALA A 103 -16.52 5.63 -10.55
N ALA A 104 -16.72 5.12 -11.74
CA ALA A 104 -16.43 5.88 -12.95
C ALA A 104 -17.26 7.17 -13.05
N SER A 105 -18.47 7.18 -12.51
CA SER A 105 -19.32 8.36 -12.56
C SER A 105 -19.32 9.12 -11.23
N ASP A 106 -18.48 8.75 -10.31
CA ASP A 106 -18.45 9.26 -8.96
C ASP A 106 -17.33 10.30 -8.84
N PRO A 107 -17.48 11.32 -7.98
CA PRO A 107 -16.35 12.20 -7.70
C PRO A 107 -15.11 11.47 -7.23
N ALA A 108 -15.26 10.23 -6.76
CA ALA A 108 -14.13 9.41 -6.34
C ALA A 108 -13.52 8.61 -7.49
N ALA A 109 -13.80 8.97 -8.73
CA ALA A 109 -13.31 8.22 -9.89
C ALA A 109 -11.78 8.10 -9.91
N GLU A 110 -11.06 9.07 -9.37
CA GLU A 110 -9.61 9.00 -9.32
C GLU A 110 -9.12 7.84 -8.47
N SER A 111 -9.84 7.56 -7.37
CA SER A 111 -9.49 6.41 -6.55
C SER A 111 -9.65 5.11 -7.33
N GLY A 112 -10.71 5.01 -8.12
CA GLY A 112 -10.91 3.83 -8.96
C GLY A 112 -9.79 3.66 -9.98
N ARG A 113 -9.33 4.77 -10.56
CA ARG A 113 -8.22 4.71 -11.50
C ARG A 113 -6.93 4.31 -10.81
N GLY A 114 -6.72 4.82 -9.60
CA GLY A 114 -5.54 4.45 -8.84
C GLY A 114 -5.49 2.97 -8.55
N LEU A 115 -6.64 2.36 -8.24
CA LEU A 115 -6.69 0.93 -8.00
C LEU A 115 -6.46 0.13 -9.28
N LEU A 116 -6.82 0.67 -10.44
CA LEU A 116 -6.45 0.03 -11.70
C LEU A 116 -4.94 -0.01 -11.87
N LEU A 117 -4.24 1.05 -11.45
CA LEU A 117 -2.79 1.04 -11.47
C LEU A 117 -2.23 -0.02 -10.54
N VAL A 118 -2.79 -0.11 -9.32
CA VAL A 118 -2.36 -1.14 -8.37
C VAL A 118 -2.58 -2.52 -8.98
N GLU A 119 -3.74 -2.75 -9.57
CA GLU A 119 -4.05 -4.04 -10.18
C GLU A 119 -3.07 -4.38 -11.30
N ALA A 120 -2.65 -3.38 -12.07
CA ALA A 120 -1.71 -3.60 -13.17
C ALA A 120 -0.31 -3.93 -12.69
N LEU A 121 0.11 -3.38 -11.55
CA LEU A 121 1.47 -3.54 -11.05
C LEU A 121 1.61 -4.72 -10.08
N ALA A 122 0.56 -5.05 -9.35
CA ALA A 122 0.63 -6.09 -8.34
C ALA A 122 0.29 -7.45 -8.93
N SER A 123 0.93 -8.49 -8.40
CA SER A 123 0.56 -9.85 -8.79
C SER A 123 -0.76 -10.24 -8.13
N ARG A 124 -1.03 -9.71 -6.95
CA ARG A 124 -2.28 -9.90 -6.22
C ARG A 124 -2.55 -8.65 -5.39
N TRP A 125 -3.82 -8.35 -5.16
CA TRP A 125 -4.19 -7.27 -4.24
C TRP A 125 -5.58 -7.55 -3.69
N GLY A 126 -5.93 -6.89 -2.60
CA GLY A 126 -7.24 -7.07 -2.01
C GLY A 126 -7.50 -6.09 -0.88
N CYS A 127 -8.65 -6.26 -0.25
CA CYS A 127 -9.06 -5.42 0.85
C CYS A 127 -9.67 -6.30 1.92
N GLU A 128 -9.29 -6.10 3.18
CA GLU A 128 -9.77 -6.88 4.29
C GLU A 128 -10.26 -5.98 5.40
N PRO A 129 -11.30 -6.37 6.14
CA PRO A 129 -11.73 -5.58 7.27
C PRO A 129 -10.68 -5.56 8.36
N TRP A 130 -10.63 -4.45 9.08
CA TRP A 130 -9.75 -4.28 10.23
C TRP A 130 -10.64 -3.86 11.41
N PRO A 131 -11.03 -4.80 12.28
CA PRO A 131 -11.98 -4.48 13.34
C PRO A 131 -11.44 -3.38 14.26
N PRO A 132 -12.34 -2.56 14.83
CA PRO A 132 -13.79 -2.65 14.71
C PRO A 132 -14.38 -1.98 13.48
N SER A 133 -13.71 -1.02 12.88
CA SER A 133 -14.32 -0.26 11.80
C SER A 133 -13.36 0.10 10.67
N GLY A 134 -12.16 -0.44 10.70
CA GLY A 134 -11.16 -0.10 9.70
C GLY A 134 -11.10 -1.08 8.55
N LYS A 135 -10.13 -0.85 7.68
CA LYS A 135 -9.84 -1.77 6.59
C LYS A 135 -8.37 -1.75 6.28
N THR A 136 -7.88 -2.83 5.70
CA THR A 136 -6.53 -2.91 5.16
C THR A 136 -6.63 -3.20 3.68
N VAL A 137 -6.04 -2.33 2.87
CA VAL A 137 -5.87 -2.58 1.44
C VAL A 137 -4.44 -3.05 1.26
N TRP A 138 -4.25 -4.16 0.57
CA TRP A 138 -2.93 -4.76 0.43
C TRP A 138 -2.64 -5.09 -1.01
N ALA A 139 -1.36 -5.14 -1.35
CA ALA A 139 -0.88 -5.51 -2.68
C ALA A 139 0.42 -6.26 -2.54
N CYS A 140 0.63 -7.28 -3.36
CA CYS A 140 1.86 -8.03 -3.41
C CYS A 140 2.54 -7.80 -4.74
N LEU A 141 3.83 -7.49 -4.69
CA LEU A 141 4.65 -7.28 -5.88
C LEU A 141 5.73 -8.33 -5.92
N PRO A 142 5.97 -8.94 -7.08
CA PRO A 142 7.07 -9.91 -7.17
C PRO A 142 8.40 -9.19 -7.00
N LEU A 143 9.36 -9.87 -6.37
CA LEU A 143 10.66 -9.26 -6.13
C LEU A 143 11.51 -9.17 -7.39
N SER A 144 11.22 -9.97 -8.38
CA SER A 144 12.02 -9.94 -9.60
C SER A 144 11.17 -9.95 -10.86
#